data_551f01da7d4df12aac4b6bd279af0f7c
#
_entry.id   551f01da7d4df12aac4b6bd279af0f7c
#
_cell.length_a   1.000
_cell.length_b   1.000
_cell.length_c   1.000
_cell.angle_alpha   90.00
_cell.angle_beta   90.00
_cell.angle_gamma   90.00
#
_symmetry.space_group_name_H-M   'P 1'
#
loop_
_entity.id
_entity.type
_entity.pdbx_description
1 polymer ?
#
loop_
_entity_poly.entity_id
_entity_poly.type
_entity_poly.pdbx_seq_one_letter_code
_entity_poly.pdbx_strand_id
1 'polypeptide(L)'
;MNAGFSRRDFLKGAALLPIASALPASSALAAAEPVRRVGGPQLKVSCNAYSFAKQLGTGGKGPLSLVAFAEFCAKANFDAIDPTGYYFPGYEKNGLGVPTDKLIFELKRRCFDLGLGISGTGIGNNFTTADQAARANDVQRIKKWIEVAAKLGAPVIRVFADTQMRAETWQSVSKGAKRDDVEKWIADDIRECADYGAKFGVTVGVQNHGDFIRTADDQIALIRRIDSPWCGAIVDTGYYRATDNYGEMAKAAPYAVNWQVKQGTEGVENEASAPTDLIRLLKIVRASGYRGYLPIEILSSRGGTAPKDPVKVVPEFLAEVRQAIAATA
;
A
#
# COMPACT_ATOMS: atom_id res chain seq x y z
N MET A 1 -18.88 24.99 -41.12
CA MET A 1 -17.81 24.32 -41.90
C MET A 1 -17.05 23.45 -40.93
N ASN A 2 -17.38 22.14 -40.96
CA ASN A 2 -16.74 21.14 -40.08
C ASN A 2 -15.49 20.58 -40.78
N ALA A 3 -14.33 20.92 -40.31
CA ALA A 3 -13.09 20.30 -40.75
C ALA A 3 -12.94 18.92 -40.07
N GLY A 4 -13.29 17.87 -40.81
CA GLY A 4 -13.14 16.48 -40.36
C GLY A 4 -11.67 16.07 -40.36
N PHE A 5 -11.16 15.63 -39.23
CA PHE A 5 -9.84 14.99 -39.11
C PHE A 5 -9.81 13.70 -39.93
N SER A 6 -8.93 13.62 -40.94
CA SER A 6 -8.76 12.45 -41.79
C SER A 6 -7.79 11.46 -41.18
N ARG A 7 -8.04 10.15 -41.39
CA ARG A 7 -7.10 9.06 -41.01
C ARG A 7 -5.69 9.23 -41.58
N ARG A 8 -5.55 9.96 -42.69
CA ARG A 8 -4.26 10.31 -43.30
C ARG A 8 -3.46 11.32 -42.49
N ASP A 9 -4.12 12.20 -41.74
CA ASP A 9 -3.45 13.24 -40.95
C ASP A 9 -2.89 12.64 -39.65
N PHE A 10 -3.50 11.56 -39.13
CA PHE A 10 -2.98 10.79 -38.00
C PHE A 10 -1.67 10.04 -38.35
N LEU A 11 -1.55 9.53 -39.57
CA LEU A 11 -0.36 8.80 -40.01
C LEU A 11 0.83 9.70 -40.42
N LYS A 12 0.60 10.97 -40.74
CA LYS A 12 1.68 11.92 -41.03
C LYS A 12 2.38 12.47 -39.78
N GLY A 13 1.75 12.38 -38.61
CA GLY A 13 2.35 12.76 -37.32
C GLY A 13 3.25 11.68 -36.67
N ALA A 14 3.28 10.46 -37.24
CA ALA A 14 3.99 9.33 -36.66
C ALA A 14 5.38 9.02 -37.27
N ALA A 15 5.80 9.79 -38.28
CA ALA A 15 7.07 9.57 -38.95
C ALA A 15 8.03 10.72 -38.66
N LEU A 16 8.80 10.62 -37.60
CA LEU A 16 10.15 11.16 -37.35
C LEU A 16 10.50 11.09 -35.86
N LEU A 17 10.62 9.87 -35.33
CA LEU A 17 11.42 9.66 -34.11
C LEU A 17 12.78 9.11 -34.58
N PRO A 18 13.91 9.74 -34.26
CA PRO A 18 15.21 9.16 -34.53
C PRO A 18 15.36 7.87 -33.71
N ILE A 19 15.68 6.77 -34.39
CA ILE A 19 16.14 5.53 -33.77
C ILE A 19 17.49 5.87 -33.13
N ALA A 20 17.46 6.22 -31.86
CA ALA A 20 18.67 6.27 -31.04
C ALA A 20 19.17 4.84 -30.89
N SER A 21 20.28 4.54 -31.54
CA SER A 21 21.04 3.31 -31.35
C SER A 21 21.30 3.08 -29.88
N ALA A 22 20.72 2.02 -29.32
CA ALA A 22 20.95 1.58 -27.95
C ALA A 22 22.43 1.15 -27.83
N LEU A 23 23.22 2.03 -27.24
CA LEU A 23 24.50 1.62 -26.63
C LEU A 23 24.16 0.68 -25.44
N PRO A 24 24.92 -0.41 -25.22
CA PRO A 24 24.71 -1.23 -24.05
C PRO A 24 24.95 -0.36 -22.81
N ALA A 25 23.88 -0.09 -22.06
CA ALA A 25 24.00 0.55 -20.77
C ALA A 25 24.81 -0.38 -19.86
N SER A 26 26.02 0.07 -19.51
CA SER A 26 26.71 -0.48 -18.35
C SER A 26 25.72 -0.45 -17.19
N SER A 27 25.46 -1.61 -16.59
CA SER A 27 24.65 -1.77 -15.39
C SER A 27 25.37 -1.14 -14.19
N ALA A 28 25.39 0.19 -14.14
CA ALA A 28 25.45 0.88 -12.86
C ALA A 28 24.13 0.56 -12.19
N LEU A 29 24.16 -0.10 -11.03
CA LEU A 29 23.02 -0.35 -10.15
C LEU A 29 22.26 0.99 -10.00
N ALA A 30 21.16 1.13 -10.72
CA ALA A 30 20.36 2.34 -10.65
C ALA A 30 19.65 2.29 -9.30
N ALA A 31 20.08 3.16 -8.37
CA ALA A 31 19.36 3.33 -7.11
C ALA A 31 17.86 3.54 -7.42
N ALA A 32 17.00 2.88 -6.64
CA ALA A 32 15.55 3.00 -6.85
C ALA A 32 15.15 4.48 -6.91
N GLU A 33 14.65 4.87 -8.08
CA GLU A 33 14.29 6.25 -8.40
C GLU A 33 12.85 6.54 -8.00
N PRO A 34 12.51 7.81 -7.74
CA PRO A 34 11.11 8.21 -7.57
C PRO A 34 10.23 7.72 -8.72
N VAL A 35 8.99 7.38 -8.42
CA VAL A 35 8.01 6.91 -9.43
C VAL A 35 7.76 8.00 -10.47
N ARG A 36 8.14 7.77 -11.73
CA ARG A 36 7.87 8.70 -12.82
C ARG A 36 6.39 8.68 -13.17
N ARG A 37 5.74 9.85 -13.06
CA ARG A 37 4.32 10.02 -13.37
C ARG A 37 4.15 11.01 -14.52
N VAL A 38 3.15 10.74 -15.37
CA VAL A 38 2.77 11.61 -16.49
C VAL A 38 1.35 12.09 -16.27
N GLY A 39 1.11 13.36 -16.54
CA GLY A 39 -0.16 14.05 -16.28
C GLY A 39 -0.26 14.55 -14.83
N GLY A 40 -1.26 15.35 -14.54
CA GLY A 40 -1.50 15.90 -13.20
C GLY A 40 -1.96 14.84 -12.20
N PRO A 41 -1.99 15.15 -10.89
CA PRO A 41 -2.46 14.24 -9.86
C PRO A 41 -3.91 13.81 -10.10
N GLN A 42 -4.21 12.55 -9.84
CA GLN A 42 -5.56 11.99 -9.93
C GLN A 42 -5.80 11.09 -8.72
N LEU A 43 -6.69 11.49 -7.85
CA LEU A 43 -6.90 10.85 -6.56
C LEU A 43 -8.25 10.13 -6.53
N LYS A 44 -8.23 8.88 -6.09
CA LYS A 44 -9.40 8.04 -5.84
C LYS A 44 -9.35 7.56 -4.39
N VAL A 45 -10.49 7.33 -3.78
CA VAL A 45 -10.54 6.89 -2.38
C VAL A 45 -11.00 5.44 -2.30
N SER A 46 -10.23 4.61 -1.61
CA SER A 46 -10.61 3.23 -1.31
C SER A 46 -10.79 3.01 0.19
N CYS A 47 -11.54 1.98 0.55
CA CYS A 47 -11.72 1.57 1.93
C CYS A 47 -10.80 0.40 2.25
N ASN A 48 -9.90 0.57 3.23
CA ASN A 48 -9.13 -0.55 3.74
C ASN A 48 -9.98 -1.42 4.66
N ALA A 49 -10.01 -2.72 4.36
CA ALA A 49 -10.82 -3.71 5.07
C ALA A 49 -10.47 -3.83 6.57
N TYR A 50 -9.27 -3.40 6.98
CA TYR A 50 -8.89 -3.38 8.39
C TYR A 50 -9.80 -2.48 9.24
N SER A 51 -10.45 -1.47 8.64
CA SER A 51 -11.48 -0.66 9.30
C SER A 51 -12.64 -1.50 9.85
N PHE A 52 -12.88 -2.67 9.25
CA PHE A 52 -13.93 -3.62 9.60
C PHE A 52 -13.38 -4.92 10.22
N ALA A 53 -12.21 -4.85 10.85
CA ALA A 53 -11.48 -6.03 11.36
C ALA A 53 -12.34 -6.95 12.23
N LYS A 54 -13.15 -6.37 13.14
CA LYS A 54 -14.04 -7.14 14.03
C LYS A 54 -15.20 -7.79 13.27
N GLN A 55 -15.76 -7.08 12.31
CA GLN A 55 -16.90 -7.55 11.52
C GLN A 55 -16.50 -8.61 10.50
N LEU A 56 -15.31 -8.48 9.89
CA LEU A 56 -14.78 -9.43 8.92
C LEU A 56 -14.19 -10.68 9.60
N GLY A 57 -13.50 -10.50 10.72
CA GLY A 57 -12.85 -11.56 11.46
C GLY A 57 -11.72 -12.24 10.69
N THR A 58 -10.65 -12.64 11.38
CA THR A 58 -9.51 -13.31 10.74
C THR A 58 -9.94 -14.61 10.07
N GLY A 59 -9.50 -14.82 8.82
CA GLY A 59 -9.90 -15.99 8.02
C GLY A 59 -11.35 -15.94 7.56
N GLY A 60 -11.96 -14.74 7.51
CA GLY A 60 -13.35 -14.56 7.10
C GLY A 60 -14.37 -15.13 8.09
N LYS A 61 -14.01 -15.22 9.35
CA LYS A 61 -14.84 -15.85 10.41
C LYS A 61 -15.82 -14.87 11.07
N GLY A 62 -15.81 -13.59 10.66
CA GLY A 62 -16.75 -12.60 11.18
C GLY A 62 -18.12 -12.66 10.49
N PRO A 63 -19.11 -11.88 11.00
CA PRO A 63 -20.44 -11.83 10.42
C PRO A 63 -20.52 -11.13 9.05
N LEU A 64 -19.51 -10.36 8.68
CA LEU A 64 -19.44 -9.65 7.40
C LEU A 64 -18.52 -10.40 6.43
N SER A 65 -19.01 -10.72 5.23
CA SER A 65 -18.16 -11.25 4.16
C SER A 65 -17.46 -10.12 3.40
N LEU A 66 -16.37 -10.44 2.68
CA LEU A 66 -15.69 -9.46 1.81
C LEU A 66 -16.60 -8.98 0.67
N VAL A 67 -17.51 -9.80 0.19
CA VAL A 67 -18.54 -9.41 -0.80
C VAL A 67 -19.50 -8.37 -0.20
N ALA A 68 -20.02 -8.62 0.99
CA ALA A 68 -20.89 -7.66 1.68
C ALA A 68 -20.14 -6.37 2.07
N PHE A 69 -18.84 -6.46 2.39
CA PHE A 69 -17.99 -5.29 2.58
C PHE A 69 -17.85 -4.47 1.29
N ALA A 70 -17.66 -5.11 0.13
CA ALA A 70 -17.64 -4.41 -1.15
C ALA A 70 -18.98 -3.73 -1.45
N GLU A 71 -20.09 -4.38 -1.16
CA GLU A 71 -21.43 -3.76 -1.29
C GLU A 71 -21.63 -2.55 -0.38
N PHE A 72 -21.13 -2.62 0.86
CA PHE A 72 -21.12 -1.48 1.76
C PHE A 72 -20.31 -0.32 1.16
N CYS A 73 -19.10 -0.60 0.67
CA CYS A 73 -18.24 0.41 0.06
C CYS A 73 -18.88 1.08 -1.16
N ALA A 74 -19.58 0.31 -2.01
CA ALA A 74 -20.30 0.85 -3.14
C ALA A 74 -21.46 1.78 -2.69
N LYS A 75 -22.25 1.36 -1.69
CA LYS A 75 -23.34 2.18 -1.12
C LYS A 75 -22.80 3.46 -0.46
N ALA A 76 -21.62 3.40 0.15
CA ALA A 76 -20.93 4.55 0.73
C ALA A 76 -20.23 5.44 -0.32
N ASN A 77 -20.26 5.06 -1.61
CA ASN A 77 -19.67 5.79 -2.72
C ASN A 77 -18.14 5.83 -2.70
N PHE A 78 -17.48 4.74 -2.34
CA PHE A 78 -16.05 4.56 -2.54
C PHE A 78 -15.72 4.29 -4.02
N ASP A 79 -14.47 4.60 -4.43
CA ASP A 79 -13.98 4.28 -5.77
C ASP A 79 -13.38 2.87 -5.84
N ALA A 80 -12.99 2.29 -4.69
CA ALA A 80 -12.37 0.98 -4.60
C ALA A 80 -12.44 0.40 -3.19
N ILE A 81 -12.06 -0.88 -3.07
CA ILE A 81 -11.73 -1.54 -1.81
C ILE A 81 -10.24 -1.87 -1.74
N ASP A 82 -9.72 -2.00 -0.51
CA ASP A 82 -8.40 -2.56 -0.20
C ASP A 82 -8.60 -3.80 0.69
N PRO A 83 -8.87 -4.98 0.09
CA PRO A 83 -9.21 -6.18 0.84
C PRO A 83 -7.96 -6.78 1.47
N THR A 84 -7.74 -6.49 2.75
CA THR A 84 -6.63 -7.05 3.52
C THR A 84 -6.73 -8.57 3.58
N GLY A 85 -5.63 -9.25 3.27
CA GLY A 85 -5.54 -10.71 3.19
C GLY A 85 -6.00 -11.45 4.44
N TYR A 86 -5.87 -10.83 5.62
CA TYR A 86 -6.29 -11.43 6.90
C TYR A 86 -7.75 -11.91 6.94
N TYR A 87 -8.62 -11.30 6.12
CA TYR A 87 -10.07 -11.51 6.17
C TYR A 87 -10.59 -12.44 5.08
N PHE A 88 -9.70 -12.99 4.26
CA PHE A 88 -10.10 -14.02 3.31
C PHE A 88 -10.25 -15.38 3.99
N PRO A 89 -11.33 -16.13 3.71
CA PRO A 89 -11.38 -17.55 4.03
C PRO A 89 -10.17 -18.28 3.42
N GLY A 90 -9.53 -19.13 4.20
CA GLY A 90 -8.27 -19.80 3.79
C GLY A 90 -6.99 -19.06 4.16
N TYR A 91 -7.06 -17.83 4.69
CA TYR A 91 -5.88 -17.16 5.24
C TYR A 91 -5.35 -17.88 6.48
N GLU A 92 -4.05 -18.12 6.49
CA GLU A 92 -3.31 -18.67 7.64
C GLU A 92 -2.23 -17.67 8.06
N LYS A 93 -2.22 -17.31 9.36
CA LYS A 93 -1.31 -16.29 9.89
C LYS A 93 0.17 -16.64 9.68
N ASN A 94 0.54 -17.91 9.88
CA ASN A 94 1.93 -18.38 9.75
C ASN A 94 2.07 -19.52 8.73
N GLY A 95 1.00 -19.84 8.00
CA GLY A 95 0.95 -20.89 7.00
C GLY A 95 0.87 -20.37 5.57
N LEU A 96 0.84 -21.27 4.61
CA LEU A 96 0.78 -20.98 3.18
C LEU A 96 -0.67 -20.93 2.64
N GLY A 97 -1.66 -20.88 3.52
CA GLY A 97 -3.08 -20.86 3.18
C GLY A 97 -3.45 -19.59 2.41
N VAL A 98 -4.18 -19.77 1.32
CA VAL A 98 -4.74 -18.72 0.48
C VAL A 98 -6.20 -19.01 0.15
N PRO A 99 -7.00 -18.00 -0.21
CA PRO A 99 -8.37 -18.22 -0.65
C PRO A 99 -8.44 -19.07 -1.91
N THR A 100 -9.56 -19.76 -2.10
CA THR A 100 -9.83 -20.48 -3.36
C THR A 100 -10.03 -19.49 -4.51
N ASP A 101 -9.72 -19.93 -5.73
CA ASP A 101 -9.94 -19.12 -6.94
C ASP A 101 -11.42 -18.72 -7.09
N LYS A 102 -12.35 -19.57 -6.65
CA LYS A 102 -13.78 -19.26 -6.64
C LYS A 102 -14.06 -18.00 -5.81
N LEU A 103 -13.55 -17.91 -4.59
CA LEU A 103 -13.76 -16.75 -3.70
C LEU A 103 -13.08 -15.49 -4.26
N ILE A 104 -11.87 -15.63 -4.82
CA ILE A 104 -11.15 -14.52 -5.45
C ILE A 104 -11.95 -13.95 -6.62
N PHE A 105 -12.42 -14.81 -7.51
CA PHE A 105 -13.15 -14.37 -8.71
C PHE A 105 -14.56 -13.90 -8.41
N GLU A 106 -15.21 -14.44 -7.38
CA GLU A 106 -16.51 -13.96 -6.89
C GLU A 106 -16.38 -12.51 -6.38
N LEU A 107 -15.40 -12.23 -5.53
CA LEU A 107 -15.14 -10.87 -5.06
C LEU A 107 -14.79 -9.92 -6.21
N LYS A 108 -13.88 -10.33 -7.10
CA LYS A 108 -13.48 -9.54 -8.27
C LYS A 108 -14.69 -9.22 -9.17
N ARG A 109 -15.51 -10.22 -9.47
CA ARG A 109 -16.71 -10.05 -10.28
C ARG A 109 -17.69 -9.10 -9.60
N ARG A 110 -17.90 -9.25 -8.28
CA ARG A 110 -18.79 -8.36 -7.54
C ARG A 110 -18.29 -6.92 -7.54
N CYS A 111 -16.99 -6.69 -7.34
CA CYS A 111 -16.42 -5.34 -7.46
C CYS A 111 -16.68 -4.74 -8.85
N PHE A 112 -16.48 -5.52 -9.92
CA PHE A 112 -16.78 -5.08 -11.28
C PHE A 112 -18.25 -4.66 -11.44
N ASP A 113 -19.20 -5.48 -10.97
CA ASP A 113 -20.64 -5.19 -11.05
C ASP A 113 -21.03 -3.94 -10.24
N LEU A 114 -20.26 -3.63 -9.20
CA LEU A 114 -20.47 -2.46 -8.33
C LEU A 114 -19.70 -1.20 -8.80
N GLY A 115 -18.93 -1.29 -9.88
CA GLY A 115 -18.07 -0.19 -10.35
C GLY A 115 -16.87 0.11 -9.42
N LEU A 116 -16.48 -0.83 -8.55
CA LEU A 116 -15.38 -0.67 -7.62
C LEU A 116 -14.06 -1.21 -8.20
N GLY A 117 -12.98 -0.44 -8.04
CA GLY A 117 -11.63 -0.96 -8.20
C GLY A 117 -11.15 -1.77 -6.99
N ILE A 118 -9.97 -2.38 -7.13
CA ILE A 118 -9.22 -2.97 -6.02
C ILE A 118 -7.87 -2.24 -5.95
N SER A 119 -7.61 -1.54 -4.85
CA SER A 119 -6.47 -0.63 -4.73
C SER A 119 -5.18 -1.32 -4.29
N GLY A 120 -5.30 -2.44 -3.62
CA GLY A 120 -4.19 -3.22 -3.08
C GLY A 120 -4.69 -4.40 -2.27
N THR A 121 -3.76 -5.13 -1.68
CA THR A 121 -3.99 -6.14 -0.65
C THR A 121 -2.74 -6.26 0.23
N GLY A 122 -2.72 -7.15 1.21
CA GLY A 122 -1.51 -7.42 1.98
C GLY A 122 -1.74 -8.37 3.13
N ILE A 123 -0.65 -8.98 3.58
CA ILE A 123 -0.62 -9.88 4.74
C ILE A 123 0.41 -9.41 5.76
N GLY A 124 0.40 -10.01 6.96
CA GLY A 124 1.44 -9.81 7.96
C GLY A 124 2.69 -10.63 7.65
N ASN A 125 3.84 -10.01 7.87
CA ASN A 125 5.15 -10.63 7.81
C ASN A 125 6.10 -9.93 8.80
N ASN A 126 7.26 -10.55 9.08
CA ASN A 126 8.33 -9.94 9.87
C ASN A 126 9.68 -10.33 9.30
N PHE A 127 10.36 -9.38 8.65
CA PHE A 127 11.68 -9.58 8.06
C PHE A 127 12.83 -9.14 8.98
N THR A 128 12.55 -8.60 10.18
CA THR A 128 13.61 -8.20 11.13
C THR A 128 14.10 -9.36 12.00
N THR A 129 13.42 -10.51 12.00
CA THR A 129 13.83 -11.65 12.82
C THR A 129 15.16 -12.28 12.38
N ALA A 130 15.99 -12.69 13.34
CA ALA A 130 17.20 -13.45 13.08
C ALA A 130 16.92 -14.89 12.60
N ASP A 131 15.69 -15.37 12.73
CA ASP A 131 15.27 -16.69 12.25
C ASP A 131 15.10 -16.67 10.73
N GLN A 132 16.11 -17.15 10.02
CA GLN A 132 16.12 -17.22 8.56
C GLN A 132 15.00 -18.13 8.01
N ALA A 133 14.66 -19.21 8.72
CA ALA A 133 13.59 -20.10 8.27
C ALA A 133 12.21 -19.42 8.35
N ALA A 134 11.99 -18.62 9.40
CA ALA A 134 10.77 -17.82 9.53
C ALA A 134 10.68 -16.75 8.43
N ARG A 135 11.79 -16.07 8.11
CA ARG A 135 11.82 -15.10 6.98
C ARG A 135 11.56 -15.78 5.63
N ALA A 136 12.21 -16.92 5.37
CA ALA A 136 11.98 -17.69 4.14
C ALA A 136 10.52 -18.14 4.01
N ASN A 137 9.89 -18.54 5.11
CA ASN A 137 8.45 -18.85 5.13
C ASN A 137 7.61 -17.62 4.78
N ASP A 138 7.93 -16.44 5.33
CA ASP A 138 7.22 -15.20 5.01
C ASP A 138 7.39 -14.79 3.54
N VAL A 139 8.57 -14.99 2.95
CA VAL A 139 8.79 -14.81 1.50
C VAL A 139 7.86 -15.72 0.70
N GLN A 140 7.75 -17.01 1.05
CA GLN A 140 6.85 -17.95 0.35
C GLN A 140 5.38 -17.56 0.52
N ARG A 141 4.98 -17.11 1.71
CA ARG A 141 3.62 -16.60 1.96
C ARG A 141 3.32 -15.39 1.08
N ILE A 142 4.23 -14.42 1.03
CA ILE A 142 4.06 -13.21 0.19
C ILE A 142 3.97 -13.58 -1.28
N LYS A 143 4.79 -14.51 -1.79
CA LYS A 143 4.69 -15.00 -3.17
C LYS A 143 3.33 -15.59 -3.48
N LYS A 144 2.78 -16.41 -2.60
CA LYS A 144 1.40 -16.94 -2.74
C LYS A 144 0.37 -15.83 -2.79
N TRP A 145 0.53 -14.79 -1.97
CA TRP A 145 -0.39 -13.66 -1.96
C TRP A 145 -0.17 -12.67 -3.11
N ILE A 146 1.00 -12.63 -3.74
CA ILE A 146 1.22 -11.97 -5.02
C ILE A 146 0.35 -12.61 -6.12
N GLU A 147 0.28 -13.95 -6.17
CA GLU A 147 -0.61 -14.64 -7.10
C GLU A 147 -2.09 -14.32 -6.83
N VAL A 148 -2.49 -14.24 -5.55
CA VAL A 148 -3.84 -13.80 -5.15
C VAL A 148 -4.09 -12.36 -5.59
N ALA A 149 -3.14 -11.44 -5.36
CA ALA A 149 -3.22 -10.04 -5.79
C ALA A 149 -3.41 -9.92 -7.30
N ALA A 150 -2.64 -10.67 -8.08
CA ALA A 150 -2.78 -10.70 -9.54
C ALA A 150 -4.16 -11.20 -9.99
N LYS A 151 -4.66 -12.28 -9.41
CA LYS A 151 -6.00 -12.83 -9.70
C LYS A 151 -7.10 -11.83 -9.34
N LEU A 152 -6.97 -11.13 -8.22
CA LEU A 152 -7.89 -10.05 -7.81
C LEU A 152 -7.83 -8.85 -8.77
N GLY A 153 -6.68 -8.61 -9.40
CA GLY A 153 -6.38 -7.37 -10.12
C GLY A 153 -5.90 -6.24 -9.19
N ALA A 154 -5.41 -6.58 -8.01
CA ALA A 154 -4.79 -5.64 -7.09
C ALA A 154 -3.39 -5.27 -7.60
N PRO A 155 -3.08 -3.97 -7.84
CA PRO A 155 -1.80 -3.57 -8.43
C PRO A 155 -0.65 -3.61 -7.43
N VAL A 156 -0.95 -3.59 -6.13
CA VAL A 156 0.04 -3.51 -5.05
C VAL A 156 -0.25 -4.55 -3.97
N ILE A 157 0.80 -5.21 -3.52
CA ILE A 157 0.78 -5.99 -2.28
C ILE A 157 1.63 -5.30 -1.21
N ARG A 158 1.04 -5.09 -0.04
CA ARG A 158 1.74 -4.53 1.11
C ARG A 158 2.60 -5.57 1.81
N VAL A 159 3.82 -5.15 2.15
CA VAL A 159 4.73 -5.84 3.06
C VAL A 159 5.20 -4.91 4.16
N PHE A 160 5.66 -5.49 5.27
CA PHE A 160 6.31 -4.78 6.36
C PHE A 160 7.81 -5.09 6.40
N ALA A 161 8.63 -4.18 6.91
CA ALA A 161 9.97 -4.53 7.39
C ALA A 161 9.83 -5.35 8.67
N ASP A 162 9.02 -4.87 9.61
CA ASP A 162 8.67 -5.57 10.84
C ASP A 162 7.15 -5.62 11.06
N THR A 163 6.70 -6.43 12.01
CA THR A 163 5.34 -6.33 12.54
C THR A 163 5.35 -5.42 13.76
N GLN A 164 4.38 -4.52 13.89
CA GLN A 164 4.19 -3.74 15.13
C GLN A 164 3.83 -4.66 16.31
N MET A 165 4.78 -5.41 16.79
CA MET A 165 4.63 -6.17 18.03
C MET A 165 5.03 -5.25 19.16
N ARG A 166 4.06 -4.68 19.88
CA ARG A 166 4.32 -3.70 20.98
C ARG A 166 5.23 -4.24 22.09
N ALA A 167 5.31 -5.55 22.23
CA ALA A 167 6.13 -6.23 23.23
C ALA A 167 7.54 -6.59 22.73
N GLU A 168 7.77 -6.57 21.42
CA GLU A 168 9.02 -6.96 20.80
C GLU A 168 9.48 -5.86 19.84
N THR A 169 10.75 -5.48 19.97
CA THR A 169 11.40 -4.53 19.06
C THR A 169 12.15 -5.28 17.97
N TRP A 170 12.49 -4.59 16.87
CA TRP A 170 13.34 -5.21 15.85
C TRP A 170 14.68 -5.67 16.43
N GLN A 171 15.24 -4.96 17.44
CA GLN A 171 16.48 -5.36 18.12
C GLN A 171 16.32 -6.69 18.86
N SER A 172 15.20 -6.86 19.54
CA SER A 172 14.95 -8.12 20.30
C SER A 172 14.79 -9.32 19.37
N VAL A 173 14.01 -9.19 18.30
CA VAL A 173 13.76 -10.31 17.37
C VAL A 173 14.97 -10.58 16.46
N SER A 174 15.81 -9.57 16.19
CA SER A 174 17.08 -9.74 15.47
C SER A 174 18.21 -10.30 16.35
N LYS A 175 17.93 -10.56 17.65
CA LYS A 175 18.93 -11.02 18.62
C LYS A 175 20.12 -10.08 18.74
N GLY A 176 19.90 -8.77 18.64
CA GLY A 176 20.92 -7.74 18.76
C GLY A 176 21.84 -7.62 17.55
N ALA A 177 21.44 -8.09 16.39
CA ALA A 177 22.19 -7.87 15.15
C ALA A 177 22.30 -6.37 14.83
N LYS A 178 23.36 -5.98 14.13
CA LYS A 178 23.55 -4.59 13.70
C LYS A 178 22.44 -4.19 12.72
N ARG A 179 22.01 -2.92 12.79
CA ARG A 179 20.96 -2.40 11.91
C ARG A 179 21.23 -2.62 10.43
N ASP A 180 22.48 -2.43 9.98
CA ASP A 180 22.85 -2.63 8.57
C ASP A 180 22.72 -4.09 8.12
N ASP A 181 23.05 -5.05 8.99
CA ASP A 181 22.87 -6.48 8.70
C ASP A 181 21.36 -6.82 8.61
N VAL A 182 20.54 -6.26 9.53
CA VAL A 182 19.10 -6.44 9.52
C VAL A 182 18.48 -5.83 8.26
N GLU A 183 18.89 -4.60 7.91
CA GLU A 183 18.42 -3.93 6.70
C GLU A 183 18.79 -4.70 5.43
N LYS A 184 20.00 -5.30 5.42
CA LYS A 184 20.45 -6.12 4.30
C LYS A 184 19.52 -7.34 4.10
N TRP A 185 19.26 -8.11 5.12
CA TRP A 185 18.42 -9.30 4.97
C TRP A 185 16.96 -8.94 4.68
N ILE A 186 16.42 -7.83 5.23
CA ILE A 186 15.09 -7.32 4.85
C ILE A 186 15.06 -6.96 3.35
N ALA A 187 16.10 -6.27 2.88
CA ALA A 187 16.18 -5.86 1.48
C ALA A 187 16.27 -7.06 0.54
N ASP A 188 17.06 -8.08 0.89
CA ASP A 188 17.21 -9.29 0.09
C ASP A 188 15.87 -10.05 0.01
N ASP A 189 15.17 -10.24 1.15
CA ASP A 189 13.87 -10.92 1.24
C ASP A 189 12.77 -10.18 0.45
N ILE A 190 12.72 -8.84 0.56
CA ILE A 190 11.73 -8.04 -0.17
C ILE A 190 12.05 -7.98 -1.67
N ARG A 191 13.33 -7.93 -2.05
CA ARG A 191 13.75 -8.00 -3.46
C ARG A 191 13.27 -9.29 -4.10
N GLU A 192 13.43 -10.43 -3.42
CA GLU A 192 12.92 -11.72 -3.90
C GLU A 192 11.41 -11.70 -4.13
N CYS A 193 10.66 -11.02 -3.25
CA CYS A 193 9.22 -10.82 -3.42
C CYS A 193 8.92 -9.89 -4.60
N ALA A 194 9.67 -8.80 -4.78
CA ALA A 194 9.47 -7.83 -5.86
C ALA A 194 9.77 -8.44 -7.24
N ASP A 195 10.85 -9.21 -7.35
CA ASP A 195 11.21 -9.95 -8.57
C ASP A 195 10.15 -11.00 -8.94
N TYR A 196 9.52 -11.59 -7.91
CA TYR A 196 8.38 -12.48 -8.15
C TYR A 196 7.14 -11.69 -8.57
N GLY A 197 6.85 -10.56 -7.92
CA GLY A 197 5.74 -9.67 -8.26
C GLY A 197 5.80 -9.15 -9.69
N ALA A 198 7.01 -8.86 -10.18
CA ALA A 198 7.26 -8.46 -11.57
C ALA A 198 6.66 -9.43 -12.61
N LYS A 199 6.71 -10.74 -12.32
CA LYS A 199 6.18 -11.79 -13.21
C LYS A 199 4.65 -11.78 -13.32
N PHE A 200 3.99 -11.17 -12.34
CA PHE A 200 2.53 -11.09 -12.22
C PHE A 200 1.98 -9.67 -12.39
N GLY A 201 2.85 -8.68 -12.62
CA GLY A 201 2.46 -7.28 -12.72
C GLY A 201 1.98 -6.69 -11.39
N VAL A 202 2.49 -7.20 -10.25
CA VAL A 202 2.15 -6.76 -8.89
C VAL A 202 3.35 -6.07 -8.25
N THR A 203 3.16 -4.83 -7.83
CA THR A 203 4.20 -4.06 -7.13
C THR A 203 4.20 -4.40 -5.64
N VAL A 204 5.39 -4.56 -5.05
CA VAL A 204 5.55 -4.75 -3.60
C VAL A 204 5.68 -3.39 -2.93
N GLY A 205 4.75 -3.05 -2.06
CA GLY A 205 4.75 -1.80 -1.31
C GLY A 205 5.24 -2.00 0.13
N VAL A 206 6.33 -1.34 0.49
CA VAL A 206 6.87 -1.36 1.85
C VAL A 206 6.20 -0.28 2.68
N GLN A 207 5.46 -0.66 3.72
CA GLN A 207 4.75 0.28 4.60
C GLN A 207 5.65 0.74 5.75
N ASN A 208 5.65 2.04 6.05
CA ASN A 208 6.23 2.60 7.27
C ASN A 208 5.36 2.23 8.48
N HIS A 209 5.63 1.05 9.02
CA HIS A 209 4.85 0.45 10.12
C HIS A 209 5.82 -0.33 11.02
N GLY A 210 5.67 -0.17 12.32
CA GLY A 210 6.59 -0.78 13.26
C GLY A 210 7.67 0.15 13.79
N ASP A 211 8.77 -0.39 14.26
CA ASP A 211 9.85 0.33 14.90
C ASP A 211 11.17 0.34 14.10
N PHE A 212 11.25 -0.42 13.00
CA PHE A 212 12.40 -0.43 12.11
C PHE A 212 12.38 0.76 11.14
N ILE A 213 11.23 1.06 10.52
CA ILE A 213 11.02 2.23 9.66
C ILE A 213 10.30 3.32 10.49
N ARG A 214 11.06 4.28 11.01
CA ARG A 214 10.53 5.37 11.83
C ARG A 214 10.41 6.68 11.05
N THR A 215 11.24 6.87 10.04
CA THR A 215 11.35 8.08 9.22
C THR A 215 11.23 7.75 7.74
N ALA A 216 10.99 8.78 6.92
CA ALA A 216 11.04 8.63 5.47
C ALA A 216 12.45 8.25 4.98
N ASP A 217 13.48 8.76 5.65
CA ASP A 217 14.86 8.44 5.29
C ASP A 217 15.15 6.95 5.50
N ASP A 218 14.64 6.33 6.59
CA ASP A 218 14.70 4.86 6.79
C ASP A 218 13.99 4.10 5.65
N GLN A 219 12.79 4.55 5.27
CA GLN A 219 11.99 3.90 4.23
C GLN A 219 12.65 4.01 2.85
N ILE A 220 13.13 5.19 2.51
CA ILE A 220 13.79 5.48 1.22
C ILE A 220 15.11 4.70 1.13
N ALA A 221 15.90 4.66 2.21
CA ALA A 221 17.15 3.90 2.27
C ALA A 221 16.90 2.42 1.99
N LEU A 222 15.89 1.84 2.66
CA LEU A 222 15.50 0.44 2.44
C LEU A 222 15.03 0.20 0.99
N ILE A 223 14.17 1.06 0.42
CA ILE A 223 13.70 0.94 -0.97
C ILE A 223 14.88 1.02 -1.95
N ARG A 224 15.82 1.92 -1.74
CA ARG A 224 17.04 2.02 -2.56
C ARG A 224 17.91 0.78 -2.43
N ARG A 225 18.01 0.19 -1.26
CA ARG A 225 18.77 -1.04 -1.03
C ARG A 225 18.09 -2.26 -1.67
N ILE A 226 16.75 -2.29 -1.71
CA ILE A 226 15.97 -3.31 -2.43
C ILE A 226 16.25 -3.21 -3.93
N ASP A 227 16.39 -2.03 -4.49
CA ASP A 227 16.81 -1.76 -5.87
C ASP A 227 16.00 -2.55 -6.91
N SER A 228 14.68 -2.40 -6.86
CA SER A 228 13.75 -3.02 -7.79
C SER A 228 12.70 -2.02 -8.27
N PRO A 229 12.43 -1.92 -9.59
CA PRO A 229 11.36 -1.07 -10.12
C PRO A 229 9.97 -1.59 -9.72
N TRP A 230 9.88 -2.79 -9.17
CA TRP A 230 8.65 -3.41 -8.66
C TRP A 230 8.52 -3.28 -7.15
N CYS A 231 9.28 -2.34 -6.54
CA CYS A 231 9.17 -2.00 -5.13
C CYS A 231 8.99 -0.49 -4.95
N GLY A 232 8.18 -0.09 -3.97
CA GLY A 232 7.99 1.32 -3.62
C GLY A 232 7.42 1.50 -2.22
N ALA A 233 7.17 2.75 -1.83
CA ALA A 233 6.63 3.07 -0.51
C ALA A 233 5.10 2.90 -0.47
N ILE A 234 4.58 2.31 0.60
CA ILE A 234 3.23 2.61 1.08
C ILE A 234 3.40 3.64 2.19
N VAL A 235 2.90 4.85 1.97
CA VAL A 235 2.99 5.93 2.94
C VAL A 235 1.79 5.86 3.87
N ASP A 236 2.02 5.38 5.09
CA ASP A 236 1.02 5.37 6.15
C ASP A 236 1.10 6.65 6.96
N THR A 237 0.03 7.43 6.95
CA THR A 237 -0.01 8.74 7.60
C THR A 237 0.03 8.67 9.13
N GLY A 238 -0.19 7.49 9.69
CA GLY A 238 -0.27 7.28 11.13
C GLY A 238 1.03 6.78 11.79
N TYR A 239 2.11 6.49 11.05
CA TYR A 239 3.19 5.69 11.63
C TYR A 239 4.61 6.26 11.51
N TYR A 240 4.83 7.38 10.85
CA TYR A 240 6.10 8.07 11.03
C TYR A 240 6.22 8.59 12.45
N ARG A 241 7.40 8.45 13.04
CA ARG A 241 7.71 8.84 14.42
C ARG A 241 8.73 9.96 14.43
N ALA A 242 8.35 11.08 13.85
CA ALA A 242 9.18 12.26 13.73
C ALA A 242 8.43 13.49 14.21
N THR A 243 9.16 14.54 14.59
CA THR A 243 8.59 15.81 15.02
C THR A 243 7.77 16.49 13.92
N ASP A 244 8.16 16.32 12.65
CA ASP A 244 7.40 16.78 11.48
C ASP A 244 6.97 15.61 10.59
N ASN A 245 5.90 14.93 10.97
CA ASN A 245 5.35 13.82 10.21
C ASN A 245 4.94 14.19 8.77
N TYR A 246 4.48 15.42 8.54
CA TYR A 246 4.14 15.88 7.19
C TYR A 246 5.38 16.11 6.33
N GLY A 247 6.47 16.57 6.92
CA GLY A 247 7.77 16.63 6.26
C GLY A 247 8.27 15.25 5.85
N GLU A 248 8.09 14.24 6.72
CA GLU A 248 8.41 12.85 6.38
C GLU A 248 7.52 12.32 5.24
N MET A 249 6.21 12.56 5.29
CA MET A 249 5.30 12.20 4.20
C MET A 249 5.70 12.87 2.87
N ALA A 250 6.11 14.15 2.91
CA ALA A 250 6.55 14.87 1.72
C ALA A 250 7.82 14.27 1.10
N LYS A 251 8.80 13.83 1.91
CA LYS A 251 10.00 13.14 1.45
C LYS A 251 9.67 11.79 0.81
N ALA A 252 8.77 11.00 1.41
CA ALA A 252 8.42 9.66 0.94
C ALA A 252 7.46 9.67 -0.26
N ALA A 253 6.63 10.70 -0.42
CA ALA A 253 5.58 10.78 -1.44
C ALA A 253 6.06 10.54 -2.88
N PRO A 254 7.26 10.97 -3.33
CA PRO A 254 7.77 10.64 -4.66
C PRO A 254 7.97 9.14 -4.90
N TYR A 255 8.20 8.36 -3.85
CA TYR A 255 8.39 6.90 -3.91
C TYR A 255 7.10 6.12 -3.66
N ALA A 256 5.97 6.79 -3.38
CA ALA A 256 4.73 6.15 -3.02
C ALA A 256 4.12 5.37 -4.18
N VAL A 257 3.86 4.08 -3.98
CA VAL A 257 3.07 3.23 -4.89
C VAL A 257 1.65 3.04 -4.37
N ASN A 258 1.43 3.27 -3.08
CA ASN A 258 0.12 3.34 -2.44
C ASN A 258 0.22 4.17 -1.16
N TRP A 259 -0.91 4.47 -0.55
CA TRP A 259 -1.04 5.21 0.70
C TRP A 259 -1.84 4.41 1.72
N GLN A 260 -1.80 4.84 2.98
CA GLN A 260 -2.69 4.40 4.04
C GLN A 260 -3.08 5.63 4.85
N VAL A 261 -4.29 6.14 4.62
CA VAL A 261 -4.74 7.40 5.24
C VAL A 261 -5.49 7.09 6.54
N LYS A 262 -4.94 7.55 7.65
CA LYS A 262 -5.52 7.42 9.00
C LYS A 262 -6.24 8.69 9.43
N GLN A 263 -7.18 8.56 10.37
CA GLN A 263 -7.83 9.71 11.01
C GLN A 263 -6.88 10.53 11.90
N GLY A 264 -5.75 9.95 12.31
CA GLY A 264 -4.77 10.61 13.17
C GLY A 264 -3.36 10.20 12.84
N THR A 265 -2.41 11.09 13.12
CA THR A 265 -0.97 10.86 13.06
C THR A 265 -0.45 10.50 14.45
N GLU A 266 0.49 9.57 14.55
CA GLU A 266 1.22 9.38 15.82
C GLU A 266 2.18 10.53 16.04
N GLY A 267 2.31 10.97 17.30
CA GLY A 267 3.39 11.84 17.73
C GLY A 267 4.70 11.07 17.94
N VAL A 268 5.77 11.79 18.28
CA VAL A 268 6.99 11.23 18.84
C VAL A 268 6.65 10.48 20.14
N GLU A 269 7.47 9.52 20.54
CA GLU A 269 7.24 8.68 21.74
C GLU A 269 6.58 9.42 22.90
N ASN A 270 5.39 8.94 23.30
CA ASN A 270 4.52 9.50 24.35
C ASN A 270 3.70 10.77 24.01
N GLU A 271 3.71 11.27 22.78
CA GLU A 271 2.78 12.33 22.39
C GLU A 271 1.41 11.77 22.00
N ALA A 272 0.36 12.52 22.29
CA ALA A 272 -0.99 12.16 21.89
C ALA A 272 -1.14 12.20 20.36
N SER A 273 -1.85 11.20 19.80
CA SER A 273 -2.21 11.21 18.38
C SER A 273 -3.04 12.47 18.07
N ALA A 274 -2.59 13.23 17.06
CA ALA A 274 -3.31 14.39 16.55
C ALA A 274 -4.23 13.99 15.37
N PRO A 275 -5.38 14.65 15.18
CA PRO A 275 -6.16 14.49 13.96
C PRO A 275 -5.33 14.80 12.71
N THR A 276 -5.55 14.04 11.65
CA THR A 276 -4.87 14.27 10.37
C THR A 276 -5.37 15.56 9.73
N ASP A 277 -4.46 16.52 9.48
CA ASP A 277 -4.73 17.69 8.62
C ASP A 277 -4.79 17.22 7.15
N LEU A 278 -6.00 16.91 6.69
CA LEU A 278 -6.27 16.39 5.36
C LEU A 278 -5.89 17.39 4.26
N ILE A 279 -6.04 18.69 4.49
CA ILE A 279 -5.65 19.72 3.50
C ILE A 279 -4.13 19.72 3.32
N ARG A 280 -3.36 19.73 4.41
CA ARG A 280 -1.90 19.65 4.35
C ARG A 280 -1.43 18.36 3.70
N LEU A 281 -2.02 17.22 4.08
CA LEU A 281 -1.73 15.91 3.49
C LEU A 281 -1.97 15.90 1.98
N LEU A 282 -3.14 16.34 1.53
CA LEU A 282 -3.50 16.26 0.12
C LEU A 282 -2.71 17.23 -0.76
N LYS A 283 -2.26 18.37 -0.22
CA LYS A 283 -1.27 19.21 -0.91
C LYS A 283 0.05 18.47 -1.14
N ILE A 284 0.54 17.70 -0.16
CA ILE A 284 1.74 16.88 -0.29
C ILE A 284 1.54 15.79 -1.35
N VAL A 285 0.43 15.06 -1.27
CA VAL A 285 0.08 14.01 -2.23
C VAL A 285 0.04 14.56 -3.67
N ARG A 286 -0.60 15.72 -3.87
CA ARG A 286 -0.69 16.36 -5.18
C ARG A 286 0.66 16.88 -5.68
N ALA A 287 1.46 17.49 -4.81
CA ALA A 287 2.79 18.00 -5.16
C ALA A 287 3.73 16.88 -5.65
N SER A 288 3.55 15.64 -5.19
CA SER A 288 4.30 14.48 -5.70
C SER A 288 3.82 13.99 -7.08
N GLY A 289 2.76 14.56 -7.62
CA GLY A 289 2.13 14.10 -8.86
C GLY A 289 1.40 12.76 -8.73
N TYR A 290 1.08 12.31 -7.50
CA TYR A 290 0.50 11.01 -7.25
C TYR A 290 -0.81 10.80 -8.03
N ARG A 291 -0.92 9.62 -8.65
CA ARG A 291 -2.10 9.18 -9.41
C ARG A 291 -2.47 7.79 -8.93
N GLY A 292 -3.53 7.67 -8.18
CA GLY A 292 -3.90 6.37 -7.62
C GLY A 292 -4.91 6.47 -6.49
N TYR A 293 -4.96 5.42 -5.71
CA TYR A 293 -5.89 5.29 -4.61
C TYR A 293 -5.30 5.82 -3.31
N LEU A 294 -6.18 6.34 -2.47
CA LEU A 294 -5.94 6.70 -1.08
C LEU A 294 -6.79 5.77 -0.20
N PRO A 295 -6.29 4.59 0.17
CA PRO A 295 -6.96 3.73 1.11
C PRO A 295 -7.12 4.42 2.45
N ILE A 296 -8.36 4.63 2.90
CA ILE A 296 -8.63 5.12 4.25
C ILE A 296 -8.76 3.96 5.22
N GLU A 297 -8.18 4.10 6.41
CA GLU A 297 -8.24 3.10 7.46
C GLU A 297 -8.57 3.73 8.80
N ILE A 298 -9.64 3.23 9.42
CA ILE A 298 -10.07 3.65 10.75
C ILE A 298 -9.78 2.55 11.75
N LEU A 299 -8.99 2.87 12.76
CA LEU A 299 -8.72 1.94 13.85
C LEU A 299 -9.87 1.97 14.85
N SER A 300 -10.47 0.81 15.12
CA SER A 300 -11.66 0.67 15.96
C SER A 300 -11.45 1.06 17.43
N SER A 301 -10.21 1.03 17.91
CA SER A 301 -9.84 1.51 19.25
C SER A 301 -8.37 1.85 19.28
N ARG A 302 -8.04 3.04 19.74
CA ARG A 302 -6.66 3.48 19.98
C ARG A 302 -6.62 4.18 21.34
N GLY A 303 -5.64 3.87 22.17
CA GLY A 303 -5.39 4.59 23.41
C GLY A 303 -6.54 4.58 24.43
N GLY A 304 -7.33 3.49 24.53
CA GLY A 304 -8.40 3.37 25.53
C GLY A 304 -9.72 4.05 25.17
N THR A 305 -9.87 4.56 23.93
CA THR A 305 -11.16 5.10 23.46
C THR A 305 -12.17 3.98 23.20
N ALA A 306 -13.45 4.28 23.34
CA ALA A 306 -14.54 3.36 23.03
C ALA A 306 -14.42 2.88 21.57
N PRO A 307 -14.75 1.59 21.26
CA PRO A 307 -14.74 1.08 19.90
C PRO A 307 -15.65 1.93 19.00
N LYS A 308 -15.10 2.42 17.89
CA LYS A 308 -15.88 3.14 16.89
C LYS A 308 -16.69 2.14 16.03
N ASP A 309 -17.92 2.47 15.71
CA ASP A 309 -18.73 1.73 14.74
C ASP A 309 -18.26 2.10 13.31
N PRO A 310 -17.60 1.19 12.58
CA PRO A 310 -17.07 1.51 11.25
C PRO A 310 -18.17 1.83 10.24
N VAL A 311 -19.39 1.28 10.41
CA VAL A 311 -20.51 1.55 9.51
C VAL A 311 -20.89 3.04 9.52
N LYS A 312 -20.71 3.70 10.66
CA LYS A 312 -20.96 5.14 10.83
C LYS A 312 -19.72 5.98 10.48
N VAL A 313 -18.59 5.68 11.09
CA VAL A 313 -17.42 6.60 11.03
C VAL A 313 -16.64 6.52 9.72
N VAL A 314 -16.71 5.40 8.98
CA VAL A 314 -16.01 5.27 7.70
C VAL A 314 -16.61 6.18 6.62
N PRO A 315 -17.94 6.25 6.42
CA PRO A 315 -18.55 7.20 5.49
C PRO A 315 -18.34 8.68 5.90
N GLU A 316 -18.34 8.99 7.20
CA GLU A 316 -18.05 10.34 7.70
C GLU A 316 -16.63 10.76 7.29
N PHE A 317 -15.64 9.92 7.55
CA PHE A 317 -14.24 10.22 7.18
C PHE A 317 -14.02 10.25 5.66
N LEU A 318 -14.73 9.41 4.90
CA LEU A 318 -14.73 9.49 3.43
C LEU A 318 -15.20 10.87 2.95
N ALA A 319 -16.26 11.42 3.54
CA ALA A 319 -16.77 12.73 3.18
C ALA A 319 -15.73 13.84 3.45
N GLU A 320 -15.03 13.79 4.60
CA GLU A 320 -13.96 14.72 4.94
C GLU A 320 -12.80 14.64 3.92
N VAL A 321 -12.37 13.42 3.56
CA VAL A 321 -11.29 13.21 2.58
C VAL A 321 -11.72 13.74 1.20
N ARG A 322 -12.96 13.50 0.76
CA ARG A 322 -13.45 14.02 -0.52
C ARG A 322 -13.57 15.54 -0.56
N GLN A 323 -14.00 16.16 0.54
CA GLN A 323 -14.00 17.62 0.67
C GLN A 323 -12.59 18.19 0.57
N ALA A 324 -11.62 17.57 1.24
CA ALA A 324 -10.23 18.00 1.17
C ALA A 324 -9.61 17.78 -0.23
N ILE A 325 -9.97 16.69 -0.93
CA ILE A 325 -9.58 16.48 -2.33
C ILE A 325 -10.11 17.62 -3.22
N ALA A 326 -11.37 17.99 -3.06
CA ALA A 326 -11.98 19.08 -3.82
C ALA A 326 -11.35 20.45 -3.48
N ALA A 327 -11.07 20.72 -2.22
CA ALA A 327 -10.47 21.98 -1.76
C ALA A 327 -8.99 22.14 -2.17
N THR A 328 -8.34 21.07 -2.60
CA THR A 328 -6.92 21.08 -3.02
C THR A 328 -6.75 20.86 -4.53
N ALA A 329 -7.82 20.83 -5.31
CA ALA A 329 -7.84 20.58 -6.76
C ALA A 329 -7.18 21.70 -7.59
#